data_91e886de5f4dda2f9ecc37c63000cbf8
#
_entry.id   91e886de5f4dda2f9ecc37c63000cbf8
#
_cell.length_a   1.000
_cell.length_b   1.000
_cell.length_c   1.000
_cell.angle_alpha   90.00
_cell.angle_beta   90.00
_cell.angle_gamma   90.00
#
_symmetry.space_group_name_H-M   'P 1'
#
loop_
_entity.id
_entity.type
_entity.pdbx_description
1 polymer ?
#
loop_
_entity_poly.entity_id
_entity_poly.type
_entity_poly.pdbx_seq_one_letter_code
_entity_poly.pdbx_strand_id
1 'polypeptide(L)'
;DVSEKALATAQKNATMNQVEVNFINTDILKTNDLEALPSSIFHLPSQFDIIVSNPPYVRDLEKQEIKKNVLDYEPHLALFVEDTDALLFYRKIAQLALKNLSPNGLLFFEINQYLGKETVELLQNLGFKNIELKKDIYGNDRMIKCSI
;
A
#
# COMPACT_ATOMS: atom_id res chain seq x y z
N ASP A 1 -9.31 -4.36 -0.39
CA ASP A 1 -9.74 -3.38 0.62
C ASP A 1 -10.63 -4.07 1.66
N VAL A 2 -10.62 -3.60 2.91
CA VAL A 2 -11.48 -4.11 3.99
C VAL A 2 -12.88 -3.49 3.97
N SER A 3 -13.05 -2.35 3.31
CA SER A 3 -14.30 -1.59 3.26
C SER A 3 -15.16 -2.02 2.07
N GLU A 4 -16.27 -2.69 2.34
CA GLU A 4 -17.26 -3.03 1.31
C GLU A 4 -17.80 -1.79 0.59
N LYS A 5 -17.95 -0.66 1.32
CA LYS A 5 -18.38 0.61 0.74
C LYS A 5 -17.35 1.17 -0.25
N ALA A 6 -16.05 1.08 0.08
CA ALA A 6 -14.98 1.49 -0.82
C ALA A 6 -14.93 0.60 -2.06
N LEU A 7 -15.07 -0.71 -1.89
CA LEU A 7 -15.12 -1.68 -2.99
C LEU A 7 -16.32 -1.43 -3.92
N ALA A 8 -17.51 -1.15 -3.37
CA ALA A 8 -18.70 -0.81 -4.16
C ALA A 8 -18.48 0.46 -5.01
N THR A 9 -17.82 1.47 -4.44
CA THR A 9 -17.46 2.69 -5.17
C THR A 9 -16.43 2.41 -6.26
N ALA A 10 -15.40 1.61 -5.96
CA ALA A 10 -14.37 1.22 -6.92
C ALA A 10 -14.97 0.41 -8.09
N GLN A 11 -15.89 -0.53 -7.81
CA GLN A 11 -16.61 -1.29 -8.83
C GLN A 11 -17.43 -0.37 -9.77
N LYS A 12 -18.13 0.61 -9.21
CA LYS A 12 -18.86 1.61 -9.99
C LYS A 12 -17.91 2.41 -10.89
N ASN A 13 -16.77 2.82 -10.36
CA ASN A 13 -15.76 3.56 -11.12
C ASN A 13 -15.18 2.73 -12.26
N ALA A 14 -14.86 1.44 -12.04
CA ALA A 14 -14.37 0.54 -13.07
C ALA A 14 -15.39 0.39 -14.20
N THR A 15 -16.67 0.19 -13.85
CA THR A 15 -17.76 0.09 -14.84
C THR A 15 -17.88 1.38 -15.66
N MET A 16 -17.86 2.54 -15.02
CA MET A 16 -17.95 3.84 -15.71
C MET A 16 -16.76 4.09 -16.65
N ASN A 17 -15.59 3.60 -16.31
CA ASN A 17 -14.38 3.74 -17.12
C ASN A 17 -14.19 2.57 -18.11
N GLN A 18 -15.09 1.61 -18.16
CA GLN A 18 -15.06 0.44 -19.05
C GLN A 18 -13.76 -0.36 -18.91
N VAL A 19 -13.29 -0.55 -17.67
CA VAL A 19 -12.10 -1.35 -17.36
C VAL A 19 -12.48 -2.55 -16.50
N GLU A 20 -11.75 -3.66 -16.71
CA GLU A 20 -11.87 -4.86 -15.88
C GLU A 20 -10.91 -4.78 -14.70
N VAL A 21 -11.45 -4.94 -13.50
CA VAL A 21 -10.67 -4.94 -12.25
C VAL A 21 -11.20 -6.04 -11.34
N ASN A 22 -10.31 -6.81 -10.76
CA ASN A 22 -10.64 -7.78 -9.70
C ASN A 22 -10.64 -7.09 -8.35
N PHE A 23 -11.81 -7.07 -7.71
CA PHE A 23 -11.96 -6.49 -6.37
C PHE A 23 -12.02 -7.60 -5.32
N ILE A 24 -11.20 -7.48 -4.27
CA ILE A 24 -11.11 -8.47 -3.21
C ILE A 24 -11.37 -7.77 -1.87
N ASN A 25 -12.38 -8.26 -1.13
CA ASN A 25 -12.60 -7.84 0.24
C ASN A 25 -11.63 -8.61 1.15
N THR A 26 -10.62 -7.92 1.66
CA THR A 26 -9.64 -8.53 2.55
C THR A 26 -8.92 -7.50 3.42
N ASP A 27 -8.45 -7.96 4.59
CA ASP A 27 -7.54 -7.22 5.45
C ASP A 27 -6.11 -7.64 5.13
N ILE A 28 -5.32 -6.72 4.58
CA ILE A 28 -3.94 -7.00 4.17
C ILE A 28 -3.06 -7.44 5.36
N LEU A 29 -3.35 -6.95 6.56
CA LEU A 29 -2.60 -7.34 7.77
C LEU A 29 -2.81 -8.80 8.16
N LYS A 30 -3.99 -9.37 7.83
CA LYS A 30 -4.35 -10.77 8.08
C LYS A 30 -4.00 -11.70 6.91
N THR A 31 -3.68 -11.15 5.76
CA THR A 31 -3.33 -11.91 4.55
C THR A 31 -1.93 -12.51 4.70
N ASN A 32 -1.78 -13.81 4.46
CA ASN A 32 -0.50 -14.50 4.54
C ASN A 32 0.11 -14.80 3.18
N ASP A 33 -0.72 -14.82 2.14
CA ASP A 33 -0.33 -15.05 0.76
C ASP A 33 -1.34 -14.38 -0.18
N LEU A 34 -0.86 -13.69 -1.22
CA LEU A 34 -1.72 -13.04 -2.19
C LEU A 34 -2.39 -14.03 -3.14
N GLU A 35 -1.72 -15.15 -3.43
CA GLU A 35 -2.28 -16.23 -4.25
C GLU A 35 -3.49 -16.91 -3.59
N ALA A 36 -3.49 -16.97 -2.27
CA ALA A 36 -4.56 -17.61 -1.48
C ALA A 36 -5.80 -16.72 -1.27
N LEU A 37 -5.81 -15.50 -1.81
CA LEU A 37 -6.95 -14.61 -1.66
C LEU A 37 -8.17 -15.12 -2.46
N PRO A 38 -9.37 -15.08 -1.86
CA PRO A 38 -10.58 -15.52 -2.54
C PRO A 38 -10.88 -14.61 -3.74
N SER A 39 -10.77 -15.16 -4.93
CA SER A 39 -11.19 -14.49 -6.16
C SER A 39 -12.42 -15.19 -6.71
N SER A 40 -13.51 -14.47 -6.89
CA SER A 40 -14.77 -15.02 -7.40
C SER A 40 -14.78 -15.25 -8.91
N ILE A 41 -13.80 -14.71 -9.65
CA ILE A 41 -13.89 -14.62 -11.12
C ILE A 41 -12.66 -15.22 -11.81
N PHE A 42 -11.47 -15.15 -11.23
CA PHE A 42 -10.23 -15.68 -11.81
C PHE A 42 -9.32 -16.24 -10.74
N HIS A 43 -8.50 -17.24 -11.10
CA HIS A 43 -7.33 -17.56 -10.30
C HIS A 43 -6.39 -16.36 -10.34
N LEU A 44 -6.02 -15.85 -9.16
CA LEU A 44 -4.98 -14.84 -9.08
C LEU A 44 -3.67 -15.44 -9.60
N PRO A 45 -2.85 -14.67 -10.32
CA PRO A 45 -1.55 -15.14 -10.73
C PRO A 45 -0.71 -15.47 -9.48
N SER A 46 0.11 -16.50 -9.57
CA SER A 46 1.08 -16.83 -8.50
C SER A 46 2.13 -15.74 -8.34
N GLN A 47 2.34 -14.92 -9.36
CA GLN A 47 3.30 -13.83 -9.36
C GLN A 47 2.71 -12.57 -10.00
N PHE A 48 3.11 -11.41 -9.48
CA PHE A 48 2.74 -10.09 -9.97
C PHE A 48 3.96 -9.37 -10.53
N ASP A 49 3.80 -8.70 -11.66
CA ASP A 49 4.87 -7.86 -12.22
C ASP A 49 4.99 -6.53 -11.48
N ILE A 50 3.87 -6.02 -10.96
CA ILE A 50 3.84 -4.75 -10.24
C ILE A 50 2.90 -4.87 -9.04
N ILE A 51 3.40 -4.44 -7.87
CA ILE A 51 2.60 -4.22 -6.67
C ILE A 51 2.70 -2.72 -6.34
N VAL A 52 1.54 -2.07 -6.18
CA VAL A 52 1.46 -0.64 -5.82
C VAL A 52 0.63 -0.49 -4.57
N SER A 53 1.08 0.29 -3.62
CA SER A 53 0.31 0.57 -2.41
C SER A 53 0.49 1.99 -1.91
N ASN A 54 -0.63 2.59 -1.50
CA ASN A 54 -0.71 3.77 -0.66
C ASN A 54 -1.41 3.34 0.64
N PRO A 55 -0.68 2.74 1.58
CA PRO A 55 -1.28 2.23 2.82
C PRO A 55 -1.48 3.36 3.84
N PRO A 56 -2.25 3.14 4.91
CA PRO A 56 -2.28 4.06 6.04
C PRO A 56 -0.86 4.29 6.58
N TYR A 57 -0.47 5.56 6.75
CA TYR A 57 0.88 5.90 7.19
C TYR A 57 0.96 7.14 8.10
N VAL A 58 -0.16 7.81 8.35
CA VAL A 58 -0.18 9.00 9.22
C VAL A 58 -0.12 8.55 10.67
N ARG A 59 0.90 8.99 11.40
CA ARG A 59 1.04 8.69 12.81
C ARG A 59 0.08 9.52 13.65
N ASP A 60 -0.32 9.02 14.81
CA ASP A 60 -1.22 9.74 15.71
C ASP A 60 -0.66 11.12 16.12
N LEU A 61 0.64 11.24 16.32
CA LEU A 61 1.32 12.50 16.63
C LEU A 61 1.22 13.56 15.52
N GLU A 62 0.95 13.14 14.27
CA GLU A 62 0.83 14.03 13.10
C GLU A 62 -0.59 14.54 12.85
N LYS A 63 -1.57 14.10 13.64
CA LYS A 63 -3.00 14.48 13.48
C LYS A 63 -3.23 15.99 13.44
N GLN A 64 -2.44 16.75 14.19
CA GLN A 64 -2.58 18.21 14.24
C GLN A 64 -2.13 18.92 12.95
N GLU A 65 -1.31 18.26 12.14
CA GLU A 65 -0.81 18.78 10.86
C GLU A 65 -1.80 18.55 9.70
N ILE A 66 -2.77 17.64 9.91
CA ILE A 66 -3.71 17.27 8.86
C ILE A 66 -4.80 18.33 8.70
N LYS A 67 -5.09 18.67 7.47
CA LYS A 67 -6.16 19.60 7.15
C LYS A 67 -7.51 19.06 7.62
N LYS A 68 -8.33 19.93 8.17
CA LYS A 68 -9.65 19.58 8.73
C LYS A 68 -10.54 18.83 7.74
N ASN A 69 -10.52 19.20 6.47
CA ASN A 69 -11.32 18.50 5.44
C ASN A 69 -10.91 17.02 5.26
N VAL A 70 -9.64 16.68 5.43
CA VAL A 70 -9.18 15.28 5.40
C VAL A 70 -9.70 14.53 6.63
N LEU A 71 -9.56 15.12 7.82
CA LEU A 71 -10.05 14.52 9.08
C LEU A 71 -11.57 14.31 9.08
N ASP A 72 -12.33 15.22 8.49
CA ASP A 72 -13.79 15.21 8.53
C ASP A 72 -14.40 14.26 7.48
N TYR A 73 -13.72 14.01 6.36
CA TYR A 73 -14.31 13.30 5.22
C TYR A 73 -13.61 11.99 4.84
N GLU A 74 -12.35 11.79 5.23
CA GLU A 74 -11.66 10.54 4.94
C GLU A 74 -11.78 9.53 6.10
N PRO A 75 -11.95 8.23 5.80
CA PRO A 75 -12.03 7.22 6.84
C PRO A 75 -10.73 7.15 7.65
N HIS A 76 -10.80 7.27 8.96
CA HIS A 76 -9.63 7.20 9.85
C HIS A 76 -8.82 5.92 9.67
N LEU A 77 -9.51 4.80 9.40
CA LEU A 77 -8.86 3.51 9.11
C LEU A 77 -7.95 3.54 7.86
N ALA A 78 -8.24 4.44 6.91
CA ALA A 78 -7.44 4.60 5.69
C ALA A 78 -6.24 5.54 5.86
N LEU A 79 -6.16 6.26 6.99
CA LEU A 79 -5.15 7.30 7.22
C LEU A 79 -4.14 6.90 8.29
N PHE A 80 -4.60 6.41 9.45
CA PHE A 80 -3.81 6.38 10.67
C PHE A 80 -3.17 5.04 10.98
N VAL A 81 -1.97 5.14 11.55
CA VAL A 81 -1.23 4.05 12.19
C VAL A 81 -0.82 4.48 13.60
N GLU A 82 -0.62 3.50 14.48
CA GLU A 82 -0.08 3.77 15.82
C GLU A 82 1.36 4.28 15.73
N ASP A 83 1.73 5.24 16.60
CA ASP A 83 3.08 5.80 16.67
C ASP A 83 4.14 4.72 16.98
N THR A 84 3.74 3.67 17.69
CA THR A 84 4.62 2.57 18.12
C THR A 84 5.05 1.65 16.98
N ASP A 85 4.29 1.58 15.88
CA ASP A 85 4.64 0.80 14.69
C ASP A 85 4.18 1.45 13.39
N ALA A 86 4.73 2.61 13.11
CA ALA A 86 4.40 3.40 11.92
C ALA A 86 4.73 2.69 10.58
N LEU A 87 5.57 1.66 10.61
CA LEU A 87 5.97 0.88 9.42
C LEU A 87 5.18 -0.42 9.25
N LEU A 88 4.15 -0.67 10.05
CA LEU A 88 3.36 -1.91 10.08
C LEU A 88 2.91 -2.35 8.69
N PHE A 89 2.23 -1.48 7.96
CA PHE A 89 1.70 -1.80 6.62
C PHE A 89 2.81 -1.99 5.59
N TYR A 90 3.85 -1.14 5.60
CA TYR A 90 5.00 -1.29 4.69
C TYR A 90 5.69 -2.63 4.88
N ARG A 91 5.93 -3.03 6.13
CA ARG A 91 6.53 -4.32 6.47
C ARG A 91 5.68 -5.47 5.97
N LYS A 92 4.38 -5.43 6.24
CA LYS A 92 3.47 -6.50 5.83
C LYS A 92 3.36 -6.64 4.32
N ILE A 93 3.17 -5.53 3.61
CA ILE A 93 3.04 -5.53 2.15
C ILE A 93 4.36 -5.93 1.49
N ALA A 94 5.51 -5.46 1.99
CA ALA A 94 6.82 -5.86 1.50
C ALA A 94 7.06 -7.38 1.67
N GLN A 95 6.68 -7.96 2.82
CA GLN A 95 6.77 -9.41 3.03
C GLN A 95 5.89 -10.21 2.05
N LEU A 96 4.70 -9.73 1.73
CA LEU A 96 3.83 -10.32 0.72
C LEU A 96 4.43 -10.16 -0.69
N ALA A 97 5.01 -8.99 -0.98
CA ALA A 97 5.66 -8.73 -2.25
C ALA A 97 6.86 -9.64 -2.51
N LEU A 98 7.69 -9.95 -1.50
CA LEU A 98 8.78 -10.91 -1.63
C LEU A 98 8.33 -12.30 -2.05
N LYS A 99 7.13 -12.71 -1.66
CA LYS A 99 6.56 -14.02 -2.02
C LYS A 99 5.93 -14.05 -3.40
N ASN A 100 5.33 -12.93 -3.80
CA ASN A 100 4.40 -12.89 -4.91
C ASN A 100 4.85 -12.01 -6.09
N LEU A 101 5.98 -11.28 -6.00
CA LEU A 101 6.54 -10.60 -7.17
C LEU A 101 7.21 -11.59 -8.13
N SER A 102 7.08 -11.32 -9.42
CA SER A 102 7.87 -11.99 -10.45
C SER A 102 9.37 -11.60 -10.32
N PRO A 103 10.31 -12.36 -10.91
CA PRO A 103 11.75 -12.08 -10.79
C PRO A 103 12.18 -10.68 -11.22
N ASN A 104 11.41 -10.03 -12.10
CA ASN A 104 11.62 -8.64 -12.54
C ASN A 104 10.53 -7.70 -12.01
N GLY A 105 9.75 -8.16 -11.03
CA GLY A 105 8.63 -7.43 -10.48
C GLY A 105 9.08 -6.23 -9.65
N LEU A 106 8.20 -5.23 -9.57
CA LEU A 106 8.45 -3.97 -8.91
C LEU A 106 7.43 -3.70 -7.81
N LEU A 107 7.91 -3.24 -6.68
CA LEU A 107 7.09 -2.73 -5.59
C LEU A 107 7.15 -1.20 -5.56
N PHE A 108 5.98 -0.58 -5.48
CA PHE A 108 5.84 0.87 -5.35
C PHE A 108 5.05 1.21 -4.09
N PHE A 109 5.56 2.17 -3.34
CA PHE A 109 4.87 2.75 -2.18
C PHE A 109 4.70 4.26 -2.31
N GLU A 110 3.54 4.79 -1.92
CA GLU A 110 3.47 6.12 -1.35
C GLU A 110 3.83 6.03 0.12
N ILE A 111 4.59 7.00 0.63
CA ILE A 111 5.12 6.95 1.99
C ILE A 111 4.85 8.23 2.79
N ASN A 112 4.90 8.08 4.12
CA ASN A 112 5.00 9.22 5.03
C ASN A 112 6.31 9.98 4.78
N GLN A 113 6.20 11.28 4.59
CA GLN A 113 7.36 12.15 4.29
C GLN A 113 8.45 12.16 5.36
N TYR A 114 8.11 11.84 6.59
CA TYR A 114 9.03 11.81 7.73
C TYR A 114 9.71 10.45 7.94
N LEU A 115 9.26 9.41 7.23
CA LEU A 115 9.72 8.03 7.40
C LEU A 115 10.43 7.47 6.15
N GLY A 116 10.91 8.33 5.27
CA GLY A 116 11.59 7.92 4.04
C GLY A 116 12.81 7.03 4.31
N LYS A 117 13.68 7.45 5.23
CA LYS A 117 14.89 6.72 5.61
C LYS A 117 14.55 5.38 6.26
N GLU A 118 13.66 5.38 7.23
CA GLU A 118 13.23 4.18 7.98
C GLU A 118 12.58 3.15 7.05
N THR A 119 11.79 3.62 6.06
CA THR A 119 11.18 2.74 5.08
C THR A 119 12.22 2.14 4.13
N VAL A 120 13.22 2.90 3.71
CA VAL A 120 14.34 2.39 2.92
C VAL A 120 15.12 1.33 3.70
N GLU A 121 15.47 1.60 4.96
CA GLU A 121 16.17 0.66 5.84
C GLU A 121 15.36 -0.64 6.03
N LEU A 122 14.04 -0.53 6.23
CA LEU A 122 13.15 -1.69 6.32
C LEU A 122 13.23 -2.55 5.06
N LEU A 123 13.15 -1.95 3.88
CA LEU A 123 13.18 -2.67 2.60
C LEU A 123 14.55 -3.30 2.34
N GLN A 124 15.65 -2.62 2.67
CA GLN A 124 17.00 -3.17 2.60
C GLN A 124 17.15 -4.41 3.49
N ASN A 125 16.69 -4.32 4.74
CA ASN A 125 16.74 -5.42 5.70
C ASN A 125 15.88 -6.61 5.27
N LEU A 126 14.82 -6.41 4.51
CA LEU A 126 14.00 -7.46 3.90
C LEU A 126 14.61 -8.06 2.64
N GLY A 127 15.67 -7.47 2.09
CA GLY A 127 16.40 -7.98 0.92
C GLY A 127 15.99 -7.36 -0.42
N PHE A 128 15.19 -6.30 -0.42
CA PHE A 128 14.88 -5.55 -1.65
C PHE A 128 16.12 -4.84 -2.19
N LYS A 129 16.17 -4.70 -3.51
CA LYS A 129 17.25 -4.08 -4.29
C LYS A 129 16.71 -2.91 -5.11
N ASN A 130 17.63 -2.15 -5.70
CA ASN A 130 17.29 -1.02 -6.59
C ASN A 130 16.27 -0.07 -5.96
N ILE A 131 16.46 0.23 -4.65
CA ILE A 131 15.54 1.07 -3.89
C ILE A 131 15.75 2.52 -4.26
N GLU A 132 14.72 3.14 -4.85
CA GLU A 132 14.71 4.54 -5.24
C GLU A 132 13.70 5.29 -4.36
N LEU A 133 14.19 6.20 -3.52
CA LEU A 133 13.37 7.16 -2.77
C LEU A 133 13.19 8.42 -3.60
N LYS A 134 11.95 8.80 -3.88
CA LYS A 134 11.60 9.97 -4.69
C LYS A 134 10.80 10.99 -3.91
N LYS A 135 11.07 12.26 -4.23
CA LYS A 135 10.38 13.41 -3.65
C LYS A 135 9.18 13.82 -4.49
N ASP A 136 8.22 14.44 -3.81
CA ASP A 136 7.11 15.13 -4.45
C ASP A 136 7.57 16.51 -5.01
N ILE A 137 6.63 17.23 -5.62
CA ILE A 137 6.88 18.57 -6.19
C ILE A 137 7.24 19.63 -5.15
N TYR A 138 7.00 19.35 -3.86
CA TYR A 138 7.34 20.23 -2.74
C TYR A 138 8.66 19.87 -2.07
N GLY A 139 9.34 18.81 -2.56
CA GLY A 139 10.63 18.36 -2.03
C GLY A 139 10.54 17.40 -0.85
N ASN A 140 9.36 16.91 -0.50
CA ASN A 140 9.17 15.93 0.57
C ASN A 140 9.34 14.51 0.04
N ASP A 141 9.90 13.63 0.85
CA ASP A 141 9.97 12.21 0.53
C ASP A 141 8.53 11.66 0.38
N ARG A 142 8.24 11.02 -0.74
CA ARG A 142 6.84 10.66 -1.05
C ARG A 142 6.66 9.28 -1.66
N MET A 143 7.61 8.81 -2.44
CA MET A 143 7.46 7.57 -3.18
C MET A 143 8.70 6.71 -3.05
N ILE A 144 8.51 5.40 -2.94
CA ILE A 144 9.57 4.42 -3.06
C ILE A 144 9.23 3.45 -4.17
N LYS A 145 10.24 3.12 -4.96
CA LYS A 145 10.24 2.00 -5.91
C LYS A 145 11.38 1.06 -5.56
N CYS A 146 11.14 -0.27 -5.60
CA CYS A 146 12.19 -1.26 -5.43
C CYS A 146 11.88 -2.55 -6.19
N SER A 147 12.88 -3.44 -6.30
CA SER A 147 12.77 -4.79 -6.87
C SER A 147 13.27 -5.85 -5.89
N ILE A 148 13.03 -7.12 -6.15
CA ILE A 148 13.57 -8.25 -5.41
C ILE A 148 14.91 -8.74 -5.94
#